data_1fc281d77fca3cc5047381136d966792
#
_entry.id   1fc281d77fca3cc5047381136d966792
#
_cell.length_a   1.000
_cell.length_b   1.000
_cell.length_c   1.000
_cell.angle_alpha   90.00
_cell.angle_beta   90.00
_cell.angle_gamma   90.00
#
_symmetry.space_group_name_H-M   'P 1'
#
loop_
_entity.id
_entity.type
_entity.pdbx_description
1 polymer ?
#
loop_
_entity_poly.entity_id
_entity_poly.type
_entity_poly.pdbx_seq_one_letter_code
_entity_poly.pdbx_strand_id
1 'polypeptide(L)'
;MNLKLQLKILSFLQFCLWGSWLTTLGSYMFVTLKFDGASIGAVYSSLGIAAVFMPALLGIVADKWLSAKWVYAICHTIGAITLFMAAQVTTPEAMFLVILINSFAYMPTLGLINTISYYRLQNAGMDIVTDFPPIRIWGTIGFIMAMWVVSLSGFELSHMQLYIGAALSAILVLFTLTLPHIPVAKQQANQSWTTLLGLDAFALFKNKRMAIFFIFSMLLGAELQITNMFGNTFLHSFDKDPMFASSFIVQHASIIMSISQISETLFILTIPFFLSRYGIKNVMMISIVAWILRFALFAYGDPTPFGTVLLVLSMIVYGCAFDFFNISGSVFVEKEVSPAIRASAQGMFLMMTNGFGCILGGIVSGKVVEMYTQNGITEWQTVWLIFAGYSVVLAFAFMAMFKYKHVRVPTGTQTVSH
;
A
#
# COMPACT_ATOMS: atom_id res chain seq x y z
N MET A 1 -9.89 -27.52 -10.77
CA MET A 1 -8.74 -26.89 -10.08
C MET A 1 -9.04 -26.90 -8.58
N ASN A 2 -8.05 -27.27 -7.73
CA ASN A 2 -8.22 -27.26 -6.28
C ASN A 2 -8.55 -25.81 -5.80
N LEU A 3 -9.50 -25.65 -4.86
CA LEU A 3 -9.93 -24.35 -4.35
C LEU A 3 -8.75 -23.48 -3.85
N LYS A 4 -7.89 -24.04 -3.01
CA LYS A 4 -6.72 -23.29 -2.49
C LYS A 4 -5.79 -22.83 -3.61
N LEU A 5 -5.58 -23.65 -4.62
CA LEU A 5 -4.75 -23.27 -5.78
C LEU A 5 -5.43 -22.14 -6.58
N GLN A 6 -6.75 -22.21 -6.77
CA GLN A 6 -7.51 -21.16 -7.45
C GLN A 6 -7.39 -19.82 -6.75
N LEU A 7 -7.53 -19.80 -5.42
CA LEU A 7 -7.42 -18.57 -4.63
C LEU A 7 -5.98 -18.04 -4.55
N LYS A 8 -4.98 -18.93 -4.53
CA LYS A 8 -3.56 -18.54 -4.62
C LYS A 8 -3.23 -17.86 -5.95
N ILE A 9 -3.71 -18.42 -7.07
CA ILE A 9 -3.53 -17.81 -8.39
C ILE A 9 -4.24 -16.47 -8.46
N LEU A 10 -5.46 -16.36 -7.94
CA LEU A 10 -6.20 -15.11 -7.89
C LEU A 10 -5.43 -14.03 -7.12
N SER A 11 -4.93 -14.38 -5.93
CA SER A 11 -4.12 -13.47 -5.10
C SER A 11 -2.82 -13.07 -5.80
N PHE A 12 -2.14 -14.04 -6.41
CA PHE A 12 -0.92 -13.80 -7.17
C PHE A 12 -1.14 -12.80 -8.32
N LEU A 13 -2.15 -13.04 -9.18
CA LEU A 13 -2.44 -12.18 -10.33
C LEU A 13 -2.87 -10.77 -9.91
N GLN A 14 -3.69 -10.64 -8.85
CA GLN A 14 -4.14 -9.35 -8.32
C GLN A 14 -2.97 -8.43 -7.98
N PHE A 15 -1.98 -8.95 -7.27
CA PHE A 15 -0.85 -8.16 -6.82
C PHE A 15 0.30 -8.13 -7.83
N CYS A 16 0.40 -9.12 -8.73
CA CYS A 16 1.27 -9.09 -9.88
C CYS A 16 0.91 -7.91 -10.80
N LEU A 17 -0.38 -7.68 -11.05
CA LEU A 17 -0.88 -6.50 -11.76
C LEU A 17 -0.38 -5.20 -11.09
N TRP A 18 -0.49 -5.09 -9.78
CA TRP A 18 -0.11 -3.85 -9.07
C TRP A 18 1.40 -3.65 -9.04
N GLY A 19 2.16 -4.72 -8.80
CA GLY A 19 3.62 -4.72 -8.79
C GLY A 19 4.25 -4.40 -10.15
N SER A 20 3.52 -4.56 -11.26
CA SER A 20 4.05 -4.29 -12.59
C SER A 20 4.26 -2.80 -12.89
N TRP A 21 3.60 -1.88 -12.19
CA TRP A 21 3.67 -0.46 -12.50
C TRP A 21 3.73 0.48 -11.29
N LEU A 22 3.24 0.08 -10.11
CA LEU A 22 3.07 1.01 -8.97
C LEU A 22 4.38 1.73 -8.59
N THR A 23 5.47 0.99 -8.47
CA THR A 23 6.76 1.54 -8.01
C THR A 23 7.61 2.13 -9.12
N THR A 24 7.32 1.79 -10.36
CA THR A 24 8.09 2.21 -11.55
C THR A 24 7.41 3.32 -12.36
N LEU A 25 6.11 3.53 -12.16
CA LEU A 25 5.36 4.60 -12.84
C LEU A 25 5.98 5.99 -12.56
N GLY A 26 6.40 6.24 -11.32
CA GLY A 26 7.07 7.50 -10.95
C GLY A 26 8.33 7.74 -11.77
N SER A 27 9.16 6.72 -11.92
CA SER A 27 10.39 6.78 -12.71
C SER A 27 10.11 6.98 -14.19
N TYR A 28 9.12 6.28 -14.74
CA TYR A 28 8.69 6.46 -16.13
C TYR A 28 8.21 7.89 -16.39
N MET A 29 7.36 8.44 -15.51
CA MET A 29 6.89 9.81 -15.63
C MET A 29 8.01 10.84 -15.48
N PHE A 30 8.91 10.65 -14.50
CA PHE A 30 9.99 11.60 -14.23
C PHE A 30 11.09 11.55 -15.28
N VAL A 31 11.60 10.34 -15.59
CA VAL A 31 12.78 10.16 -16.46
C VAL A 31 12.40 10.20 -17.93
N THR A 32 11.34 9.52 -18.34
CA THR A 32 10.96 9.36 -19.75
C THR A 32 10.03 10.46 -20.22
N LEU A 33 8.93 10.70 -19.49
CA LEU A 33 7.94 11.71 -19.85
C LEU A 33 8.33 13.13 -19.42
N LYS A 34 9.36 13.29 -18.58
CA LYS A 34 9.86 14.57 -18.07
C LYS A 34 8.81 15.36 -17.30
N PHE A 35 7.91 14.67 -16.59
CA PHE A 35 6.97 15.33 -15.69
C PHE A 35 7.71 15.90 -14.47
N ASP A 36 7.23 17.04 -13.98
CA ASP A 36 7.70 17.61 -12.72
C ASP A 36 7.23 16.82 -11.50
N GLY A 37 7.85 17.08 -10.35
CA GLY A 37 7.52 16.39 -9.11
C GLY A 37 6.07 16.58 -8.67
N ALA A 38 5.50 17.78 -8.84
CA ALA A 38 4.13 18.08 -8.44
C ALA A 38 3.12 17.30 -9.30
N SER A 39 3.35 17.21 -10.61
CA SER A 39 2.52 16.42 -11.54
C SER A 39 2.54 14.93 -11.17
N ILE A 40 3.71 14.37 -10.86
CA ILE A 40 3.84 12.98 -10.39
C ILE A 40 3.08 12.79 -9.07
N GLY A 41 3.25 13.72 -8.13
CA GLY A 41 2.54 13.72 -6.87
C GLY A 41 1.02 13.76 -7.04
N ALA A 42 0.52 14.54 -7.98
CA ALA A 42 -0.90 14.59 -8.31
C ALA A 42 -1.40 13.24 -8.84
N VAL A 43 -0.67 12.60 -9.77
CA VAL A 43 -1.03 11.28 -10.31
C VAL A 43 -1.13 10.25 -9.18
N TYR A 44 -0.16 10.18 -8.28
CA TYR A 44 -0.22 9.23 -7.16
C TYR A 44 -1.28 9.59 -6.11
N SER A 45 -1.62 10.88 -5.94
CA SER A 45 -2.71 11.30 -5.06
C SER A 45 -4.06 10.75 -5.52
N SER A 46 -4.22 10.44 -6.81
CA SER A 46 -5.42 9.81 -7.36
C SER A 46 -5.74 8.45 -6.74
N LEU A 47 -4.70 7.68 -6.34
CA LEU A 47 -4.88 6.42 -5.62
C LEU A 47 -5.52 6.67 -4.25
N GLY A 48 -5.09 7.72 -3.56
CA GLY A 48 -5.66 8.12 -2.27
C GLY A 48 -7.10 8.60 -2.41
N ILE A 49 -7.41 9.42 -3.42
CA ILE A 49 -8.78 9.86 -3.70
C ILE A 49 -9.69 8.64 -3.90
N ALA A 50 -9.26 7.68 -4.68
CA ALA A 50 -10.02 6.45 -4.89
C ALA A 50 -10.17 5.64 -3.60
N ALA A 51 -9.11 5.51 -2.79
CA ALA A 51 -9.12 4.74 -1.57
C ALA A 51 -10.06 5.31 -0.48
N VAL A 52 -10.34 6.61 -0.51
CA VAL A 52 -11.29 7.24 0.43
C VAL A 52 -12.72 6.77 0.19
N PHE A 53 -13.18 6.68 -1.06
CA PHE A 53 -14.60 6.52 -1.36
C PHE A 53 -14.93 5.17 -2.00
N MET A 54 -14.11 4.71 -2.93
CA MET A 54 -14.50 3.62 -3.82
C MET A 54 -14.63 2.24 -3.17
N PRO A 55 -13.80 1.85 -2.18
CA PRO A 55 -13.99 0.55 -1.52
C PRO A 55 -15.34 0.43 -0.84
N ALA A 56 -15.81 1.48 -0.15
CA ALA A 56 -17.11 1.49 0.49
C ALA A 56 -18.26 1.46 -0.54
N LEU A 57 -18.18 2.30 -1.58
CA LEU A 57 -19.21 2.38 -2.61
C LEU A 57 -19.38 1.07 -3.36
N LEU A 58 -18.28 0.49 -3.87
CA LEU A 58 -18.36 -0.77 -4.61
C LEU A 58 -18.58 -1.99 -3.70
N GLY A 59 -18.20 -1.90 -2.42
CA GLY A 59 -18.62 -2.88 -1.41
C GLY A 59 -20.14 -2.93 -1.29
N ILE A 60 -20.80 -1.76 -1.17
CA ILE A 60 -22.29 -1.69 -1.13
C ILE A 60 -22.90 -2.26 -2.42
N VAL A 61 -22.32 -1.95 -3.59
CA VAL A 61 -22.78 -2.50 -4.88
C VAL A 61 -22.69 -4.03 -4.88
N ALA A 62 -21.57 -4.57 -4.38
CA ALA A 62 -21.34 -6.02 -4.30
C ALA A 62 -22.27 -6.72 -3.31
N ASP A 63 -22.66 -6.02 -2.24
CA ASP A 63 -23.53 -6.58 -1.21
C ASP A 63 -25.02 -6.51 -1.57
N LYS A 64 -25.44 -5.51 -2.37
CA LYS A 64 -26.86 -5.25 -2.60
C LYS A 64 -27.36 -5.57 -4.00
N TRP A 65 -26.56 -5.36 -5.03
CA TRP A 65 -27.05 -5.33 -6.41
C TRP A 65 -26.32 -6.30 -7.34
N LEU A 66 -25.02 -6.42 -7.22
CA LEU A 66 -24.22 -7.21 -8.13
C LEU A 66 -23.21 -8.05 -7.36
N SER A 67 -23.17 -9.35 -7.66
CA SER A 67 -22.21 -10.28 -7.03
C SER A 67 -20.79 -9.74 -7.02
N ALA A 68 -20.08 -9.91 -5.92
CA ALA A 68 -18.68 -9.49 -5.76
C ALA A 68 -17.79 -9.97 -6.93
N LYS A 69 -18.05 -11.16 -7.47
CA LYS A 69 -17.41 -11.70 -8.67
C LYS A 69 -17.54 -10.76 -9.88
N TRP A 70 -18.75 -10.29 -10.15
CA TRP A 70 -19.01 -9.44 -11.32
C TRP A 70 -18.52 -8.02 -11.13
N VAL A 71 -18.64 -7.45 -9.92
CA VAL A 71 -18.01 -6.14 -9.59
C VAL A 71 -16.51 -6.22 -9.80
N TYR A 72 -15.88 -7.30 -9.33
CA TYR A 72 -14.45 -7.53 -9.50
C TYR A 72 -14.05 -7.64 -10.99
N ALA A 73 -14.80 -8.39 -11.80
CA ALA A 73 -14.57 -8.51 -13.23
C ALA A 73 -14.71 -7.18 -13.97
N ILE A 74 -15.75 -6.38 -13.66
CA ILE A 74 -15.96 -5.04 -14.25
C ILE A 74 -14.80 -4.13 -13.89
N CYS A 75 -14.38 -4.11 -12.62
CA CYS A 75 -13.25 -3.30 -12.17
C CYS A 75 -11.97 -3.62 -12.95
N HIS A 76 -11.66 -4.90 -13.15
CA HIS A 76 -10.48 -5.30 -13.93
C HIS A 76 -10.64 -5.05 -15.44
N THR A 77 -11.85 -5.08 -15.96
CA THR A 77 -12.11 -4.67 -17.36
C THR A 77 -11.79 -3.17 -17.55
N ILE A 78 -12.28 -2.33 -16.64
CA ILE A 78 -11.94 -0.90 -16.64
C ILE A 78 -10.44 -0.72 -16.44
N GLY A 79 -9.82 -1.49 -15.53
CA GLY A 79 -8.38 -1.49 -15.28
C GLY A 79 -7.55 -1.82 -16.52
N ALA A 80 -7.95 -2.84 -17.29
CA ALA A 80 -7.26 -3.21 -18.53
C ALA A 80 -7.31 -2.08 -19.57
N ILE A 81 -8.49 -1.48 -19.76
CA ILE A 81 -8.69 -0.38 -20.70
C ILE A 81 -7.88 0.85 -20.29
N THR A 82 -7.97 1.24 -19.02
CA THR A 82 -7.31 2.46 -18.52
C THR A 82 -5.80 2.33 -18.49
N LEU A 83 -5.23 1.18 -18.09
CA LEU A 83 -3.78 0.95 -18.15
C LEU A 83 -3.26 0.92 -19.58
N PHE A 84 -4.05 0.34 -20.52
CA PHE A 84 -3.72 0.40 -21.95
C PHE A 84 -3.70 1.84 -22.46
N MET A 85 -4.67 2.67 -22.07
CA MET A 85 -4.71 4.09 -22.42
C MET A 85 -3.56 4.87 -21.75
N ALA A 86 -3.26 4.59 -20.47
CA ALA A 86 -2.17 5.24 -19.75
C ALA A 86 -0.80 5.04 -20.41
N ALA A 87 -0.59 3.88 -21.05
CA ALA A 87 0.63 3.61 -21.80
C ALA A 87 0.83 4.50 -23.05
N GLN A 88 -0.23 5.15 -23.52
CA GLN A 88 -0.23 6.03 -24.69
C GLN A 88 -0.28 7.53 -24.33
N VAL A 89 -0.43 7.84 -23.06
CA VAL A 89 -0.56 9.22 -22.57
C VAL A 89 0.82 9.81 -22.33
N THR A 90 0.99 11.07 -22.73
CA THR A 90 2.26 11.80 -22.62
C THR A 90 2.13 13.14 -21.88
N THR A 91 0.93 13.50 -21.42
CA THR A 91 0.70 14.76 -20.65
C THR A 91 0.30 14.47 -19.21
N PRO A 92 0.70 15.32 -18.23
CA PRO A 92 0.40 15.10 -16.83
C PRO A 92 -1.10 15.04 -16.53
N GLU A 93 -1.90 15.92 -17.14
CA GLU A 93 -3.35 16.04 -16.90
C GLU A 93 -4.08 14.78 -17.39
N ALA A 94 -3.72 14.30 -18.57
CA ALA A 94 -4.31 13.08 -19.11
C ALA A 94 -3.87 11.85 -18.30
N MET A 95 -2.60 11.78 -17.86
CA MET A 95 -2.10 10.71 -16.99
C MET A 95 -2.84 10.70 -15.66
N PHE A 96 -3.02 11.86 -15.03
CA PHE A 96 -3.81 12.00 -13.82
C PHE A 96 -5.23 11.45 -14.00
N LEU A 97 -5.93 11.85 -15.05
CA LEU A 97 -7.31 11.45 -15.30
C LEU A 97 -7.41 9.94 -15.53
N VAL A 98 -6.54 9.38 -16.36
CA VAL A 98 -6.56 7.94 -16.68
C VAL A 98 -6.21 7.08 -15.46
N ILE A 99 -5.19 7.48 -14.69
CA ILE A 99 -4.81 6.76 -13.46
C ILE A 99 -5.86 6.96 -12.35
N LEU A 100 -6.57 8.09 -12.30
CA LEU A 100 -7.69 8.29 -11.37
C LEU A 100 -8.84 7.31 -11.69
N ILE A 101 -9.22 7.17 -12.95
CA ILE A 101 -10.26 6.21 -13.37
C ILE A 101 -9.80 4.77 -13.10
N ASN A 102 -8.54 4.45 -13.38
CA ASN A 102 -7.94 3.16 -13.03
C ASN A 102 -8.04 2.90 -11.53
N SER A 103 -7.69 3.89 -10.70
CA SER A 103 -7.71 3.79 -9.24
C SER A 103 -9.12 3.61 -8.69
N PHE A 104 -10.12 4.28 -9.27
CA PHE A 104 -11.53 4.07 -8.91
C PHE A 104 -11.98 2.63 -9.11
N ALA A 105 -11.46 1.98 -10.14
CA ALA A 105 -11.73 0.57 -10.39
C ALA A 105 -10.85 -0.34 -9.54
N TYR A 106 -9.55 -0.04 -9.39
CA TYR A 106 -8.59 -0.95 -8.75
C TYR A 106 -8.71 -1.00 -7.22
N MET A 107 -8.86 0.16 -6.54
CA MET A 107 -8.85 0.20 -5.06
C MET A 107 -9.91 -0.70 -4.41
N PRO A 108 -11.15 -0.78 -4.90
CA PRO A 108 -12.15 -1.69 -4.35
C PRO A 108 -11.79 -3.17 -4.51
N THR A 109 -11.02 -3.53 -5.55
CA THR A 109 -10.68 -4.94 -5.79
C THR A 109 -9.83 -5.54 -4.68
N LEU A 110 -9.09 -4.70 -3.92
CA LEU A 110 -8.31 -5.13 -2.75
C LEU A 110 -9.20 -5.68 -1.62
N GLY A 111 -10.40 -5.13 -1.46
CA GLY A 111 -11.41 -5.67 -0.54
C GLY A 111 -12.20 -6.82 -1.15
N LEU A 112 -12.61 -6.69 -2.41
CA LEU A 112 -13.42 -7.70 -3.10
C LEU A 112 -12.72 -9.06 -3.21
N ILE A 113 -11.40 -9.08 -3.43
CA ILE A 113 -10.64 -10.34 -3.46
C ILE A 113 -10.69 -11.07 -2.12
N ASN A 114 -10.68 -10.34 -1.00
CA ASN A 114 -10.83 -10.92 0.33
C ASN A 114 -12.25 -11.47 0.51
N THR A 115 -13.28 -10.70 0.14
CA THR A 115 -14.69 -11.14 0.17
C THR A 115 -14.88 -12.43 -0.63
N ILE A 116 -14.37 -12.49 -1.86
CA ILE A 116 -14.41 -13.68 -2.71
C ILE A 116 -13.71 -14.87 -2.04
N SER A 117 -12.53 -14.64 -1.49
CA SER A 117 -11.72 -15.69 -0.86
C SER A 117 -12.39 -16.23 0.41
N TYR A 118 -12.91 -15.36 1.27
CA TYR A 118 -13.58 -15.74 2.51
C TYR A 118 -14.85 -16.54 2.24
N TYR A 119 -15.70 -16.05 1.33
CA TYR A 119 -16.90 -16.76 0.93
C TYR A 119 -16.59 -18.18 0.42
N ARG A 120 -15.56 -18.30 -0.40
CA ARG A 120 -15.15 -19.58 -0.98
C ARG A 120 -14.59 -20.55 0.06
N LEU A 121 -13.79 -20.08 0.99
CA LEU A 121 -13.25 -20.89 2.09
C LEU A 121 -14.38 -21.37 3.02
N GLN A 122 -15.27 -20.46 3.44
CA GLN A 122 -16.40 -20.79 4.31
C GLN A 122 -17.33 -21.84 3.69
N ASN A 123 -17.68 -21.68 2.40
CA ASN A 123 -18.51 -22.65 1.70
C ASN A 123 -17.86 -24.03 1.52
N ALA A 124 -16.54 -24.09 1.60
CA ALA A 124 -15.81 -25.36 1.59
C ALA A 124 -15.59 -25.94 3.00
N GLY A 125 -16.16 -25.33 4.05
CA GLY A 125 -15.95 -25.74 5.44
C GLY A 125 -14.55 -25.51 5.98
N MET A 126 -13.80 -24.60 5.37
CA MET A 126 -12.42 -24.24 5.76
C MET A 126 -12.43 -23.04 6.72
N ASP A 127 -11.44 -23.02 7.62
CA ASP A 127 -11.27 -21.92 8.56
C ASP A 127 -10.51 -20.74 7.92
N ILE A 128 -11.14 -19.55 7.92
CA ILE A 128 -10.52 -18.35 7.34
C ILE A 128 -9.22 -17.99 8.07
N VAL A 129 -9.17 -18.14 9.39
CA VAL A 129 -8.03 -17.71 10.20
C VAL A 129 -6.77 -18.50 9.86
N THR A 130 -6.91 -19.78 9.60
CA THR A 130 -5.77 -20.67 9.30
C THR A 130 -5.51 -20.84 7.81
N ASP A 131 -6.56 -20.83 6.97
CA ASP A 131 -6.45 -21.17 5.54
C ASP A 131 -6.23 -19.96 4.64
N PHE A 132 -6.66 -18.75 5.03
CA PHE A 132 -6.50 -17.56 4.22
C PHE A 132 -5.07 -16.99 4.21
N PRO A 133 -4.31 -16.89 5.31
CA PRO A 133 -2.97 -16.31 5.30
C PRO A 133 -2.00 -16.99 4.31
N PRO A 134 -1.96 -18.33 4.18
CA PRO A 134 -1.14 -18.98 3.16
C PRO A 134 -1.56 -18.67 1.71
N ILE A 135 -2.81 -18.27 1.49
CA ILE A 135 -3.30 -17.81 0.17
C ILE A 135 -2.84 -16.38 -0.08
N ARG A 136 -2.96 -15.51 0.93
CA ARG A 136 -2.62 -14.08 0.82
C ARG A 136 -1.14 -13.83 0.53
N ILE A 137 -0.23 -14.66 1.05
CA ILE A 137 1.22 -14.59 0.79
C ILE A 137 1.52 -14.64 -0.71
N TRP A 138 0.74 -15.38 -1.52
CA TRP A 138 0.93 -15.43 -2.96
C TRP A 138 0.72 -14.07 -3.65
N GLY A 139 -0.01 -13.15 -3.01
CA GLY A 139 -0.08 -11.78 -3.47
C GLY A 139 1.26 -11.06 -3.37
N THR A 140 1.96 -11.16 -2.24
CA THR A 140 3.30 -10.57 -2.10
C THR A 140 4.29 -11.17 -3.09
N ILE A 141 4.24 -12.49 -3.28
CA ILE A 141 5.08 -13.18 -4.27
C ILE A 141 4.77 -12.64 -5.68
N GLY A 142 3.49 -12.47 -6.03
CA GLY A 142 3.08 -11.92 -7.33
C GLY A 142 3.57 -10.48 -7.54
N PHE A 143 3.48 -9.65 -6.51
CA PHE A 143 3.99 -8.27 -6.55
C PHE A 143 5.51 -8.24 -6.81
N ILE A 144 6.29 -9.01 -6.06
CA ILE A 144 7.74 -9.11 -6.22
C ILE A 144 8.12 -9.66 -7.60
N MET A 145 7.46 -10.73 -8.05
CA MET A 145 7.73 -11.30 -9.37
C MET A 145 7.45 -10.31 -10.49
N ALA A 146 6.40 -9.51 -10.40
CA ALA A 146 6.11 -8.47 -11.38
C ALA A 146 7.21 -7.40 -11.42
N MET A 147 7.67 -6.93 -10.25
CA MET A 147 8.80 -6.01 -10.17
C MET A 147 10.05 -6.58 -10.85
N TRP A 148 10.35 -7.86 -10.64
CA TRP A 148 11.52 -8.52 -11.25
C TRP A 148 11.35 -8.67 -12.76
N VAL A 149 10.17 -9.08 -13.23
CA VAL A 149 9.90 -9.19 -14.66
C VAL A 149 10.05 -7.84 -15.36
N VAL A 150 9.46 -6.78 -14.81
CA VAL A 150 9.57 -5.42 -15.37
C VAL A 150 11.03 -4.95 -15.40
N SER A 151 11.78 -5.21 -14.32
CA SER A 151 13.18 -4.83 -14.20
C SER A 151 14.09 -5.58 -15.17
N LEU A 152 14.02 -6.92 -15.16
CA LEU A 152 14.86 -7.77 -16.03
C LEU A 152 14.54 -7.61 -17.51
N SER A 153 13.33 -7.18 -17.84
CA SER A 153 12.94 -6.85 -19.22
C SER A 153 13.36 -5.45 -19.66
N GLY A 154 13.96 -4.64 -18.78
CA GLY A 154 14.35 -3.26 -19.07
C GLY A 154 13.15 -2.30 -19.20
N PHE A 155 12.00 -2.60 -18.60
CA PHE A 155 10.76 -1.83 -18.77
C PHE A 155 10.48 -0.84 -17.65
N GLU A 156 11.38 -0.67 -16.68
CA GLU A 156 11.17 0.23 -15.52
C GLU A 156 10.93 1.70 -15.95
N LEU A 157 11.60 2.14 -17.01
CA LEU A 157 11.47 3.49 -17.58
C LEU A 157 10.61 3.52 -18.86
N SER A 158 9.86 2.46 -19.13
CA SER A 158 9.08 2.31 -20.37
C SER A 158 7.58 2.23 -20.08
N HIS A 159 6.78 2.71 -21.03
CA HIS A 159 5.32 2.50 -21.03
C HIS A 159 4.92 1.00 -21.06
N MET A 160 5.84 0.09 -21.41
CA MET A 160 5.59 -1.35 -21.44
C MET A 160 5.15 -1.92 -20.10
N GLN A 161 5.58 -1.34 -18.98
CA GLN A 161 5.09 -1.70 -17.64
C GLN A 161 3.56 -1.59 -17.51
N LEU A 162 2.96 -0.57 -18.15
CA LEU A 162 1.51 -0.33 -18.15
C LEU A 162 0.78 -1.33 -19.07
N TYR A 163 1.37 -1.70 -20.20
CA TYR A 163 0.81 -2.77 -21.05
C TYR A 163 0.85 -4.14 -20.36
N ILE A 164 1.91 -4.44 -19.58
CA ILE A 164 1.96 -5.64 -18.75
C ILE A 164 0.81 -5.60 -17.72
N GLY A 165 0.61 -4.47 -17.07
CA GLY A 165 -0.52 -4.27 -16.15
C GLY A 165 -1.87 -4.46 -16.83
N ALA A 166 -2.07 -3.90 -18.03
CA ALA A 166 -3.29 -4.06 -18.80
C ALA A 166 -3.55 -5.53 -19.15
N ALA A 167 -2.51 -6.25 -19.60
CA ALA A 167 -2.61 -7.68 -19.93
C ALA A 167 -2.96 -8.53 -18.68
N LEU A 168 -2.31 -8.26 -17.53
CA LEU A 168 -2.61 -8.94 -16.27
C LEU A 168 -4.04 -8.66 -15.80
N SER A 169 -4.53 -7.42 -16.00
CA SER A 169 -5.92 -7.07 -15.70
C SER A 169 -6.90 -7.85 -16.58
N ALA A 170 -6.62 -7.97 -17.88
CA ALA A 170 -7.42 -8.78 -18.80
C ALA A 170 -7.40 -10.28 -18.43
N ILE A 171 -6.23 -10.81 -18.04
CA ILE A 171 -6.10 -12.19 -17.55
C ILE A 171 -6.94 -12.38 -16.28
N LEU A 172 -6.98 -11.42 -15.37
CA LEU A 172 -7.82 -11.47 -14.16
C LEU A 172 -9.31 -11.50 -14.51
N VAL A 173 -9.76 -10.75 -15.52
CA VAL A 173 -11.14 -10.83 -16.01
C VAL A 173 -11.45 -12.26 -16.47
N LEU A 174 -10.63 -12.84 -17.34
CA LEU A 174 -10.81 -14.20 -17.84
C LEU A 174 -10.78 -15.23 -16.71
N PHE A 175 -9.83 -15.07 -15.78
CA PHE A 175 -9.73 -15.95 -14.61
C PHE A 175 -10.96 -15.86 -13.71
N THR A 176 -11.49 -14.65 -13.52
CA THR A 176 -12.71 -14.43 -12.73
C THR A 176 -13.92 -15.15 -13.31
N LEU A 177 -14.00 -15.31 -14.64
CA LEU A 177 -15.08 -16.10 -15.27
C LEU A 177 -15.08 -17.56 -14.80
N THR A 178 -13.91 -18.12 -14.48
CA THR A 178 -13.77 -19.49 -13.98
C THR A 178 -14.22 -19.68 -12.52
N LEU A 179 -14.40 -18.59 -11.78
CA LEU A 179 -14.87 -18.62 -10.40
C LEU A 179 -16.38 -18.98 -10.38
N PRO A 180 -16.84 -19.80 -9.44
CA PRO A 180 -18.27 -20.08 -9.31
C PRO A 180 -19.04 -18.81 -8.90
N HIS A 181 -20.35 -18.90 -9.05
CA HIS A 181 -21.26 -17.83 -8.67
C HIS A 181 -21.19 -17.57 -7.17
N ILE A 182 -21.10 -16.30 -6.80
CA ILE A 182 -21.18 -15.82 -5.42
C ILE A 182 -22.51 -15.11 -5.29
N PRO A 183 -23.45 -15.58 -4.45
CA PRO A 183 -24.75 -14.92 -4.31
C PRO A 183 -24.56 -13.54 -3.70
N VAL A 184 -25.43 -12.61 -4.10
CA VAL A 184 -25.56 -11.31 -3.42
C VAL A 184 -26.06 -11.56 -2.00
N ALA A 185 -25.47 -10.90 -1.01
CA ALA A 185 -25.89 -11.05 0.38
C ALA A 185 -27.38 -10.65 0.51
N LYS A 186 -28.19 -11.51 1.18
CA LYS A 186 -29.57 -11.15 1.46
C LYS A 186 -29.59 -9.90 2.34
N GLN A 187 -30.31 -8.87 1.88
CA GLN A 187 -30.45 -7.60 2.55
C GLN A 187 -30.69 -7.76 4.06
N GLN A 188 -29.77 -7.24 4.88
CA GLN A 188 -30.14 -6.82 6.23
C GLN A 188 -30.94 -5.53 6.08
N ALA A 189 -32.25 -5.60 6.40
CA ALA A 189 -33.18 -4.50 6.28
C ALA A 189 -32.70 -3.30 7.13
N ASN A 190 -32.76 -2.09 6.55
CA ASN A 190 -32.67 -0.79 7.23
C ASN A 190 -31.34 -0.35 7.85
N GLN A 191 -30.20 -0.57 7.18
CA GLN A 191 -29.00 0.21 7.54
C GLN A 191 -29.02 1.58 6.84
N SER A 192 -28.71 2.65 7.61
CA SER A 192 -28.54 3.99 7.07
C SER A 192 -27.36 4.06 6.09
N TRP A 193 -27.45 4.93 5.09
CA TRP A 193 -26.32 5.20 4.18
C TRP A 193 -25.06 5.67 4.92
N THR A 194 -25.20 6.41 6.02
CA THR A 194 -24.10 6.81 6.88
C THR A 194 -23.35 5.64 7.47
N THR A 195 -24.09 4.64 7.95
CA THR A 195 -23.54 3.41 8.52
C THR A 195 -22.87 2.55 7.42
N LEU A 196 -23.54 2.41 6.27
CA LEU A 196 -23.00 1.64 5.13
C LEU A 196 -21.70 2.23 4.57
N LEU A 197 -21.58 3.57 4.54
CA LEU A 197 -20.38 4.27 4.12
C LEU A 197 -19.31 4.36 5.25
N GLY A 198 -19.60 3.82 6.43
CA GLY A 198 -18.69 3.89 7.58
C GLY A 198 -18.53 5.30 8.18
N LEU A 199 -19.41 6.25 7.82
CA LEU A 199 -19.33 7.64 8.26
C LEU A 199 -19.58 7.80 9.77
N ASP A 200 -20.23 6.83 10.41
CA ASP A 200 -20.42 6.81 11.86
C ASP A 200 -19.09 6.82 12.62
N ALA A 201 -18.01 6.32 12.01
CA ALA A 201 -16.67 6.33 12.58
C ALA A 201 -16.09 7.76 12.72
N PHE A 202 -16.61 8.75 11.99
CA PHE A 202 -16.19 10.16 12.19
C PHE A 202 -16.55 10.68 13.58
N ALA A 203 -17.56 10.11 14.25
CA ALA A 203 -17.86 10.42 15.64
C ALA A 203 -16.70 10.11 16.60
N LEU A 204 -15.80 9.18 16.23
CA LEU A 204 -14.61 8.83 17.02
C LEU A 204 -13.60 9.99 17.13
N PHE A 205 -13.63 10.96 16.20
CA PHE A 205 -12.81 12.17 16.34
C PHE A 205 -13.17 13.03 17.55
N LYS A 206 -14.35 12.86 18.14
CA LYS A 206 -14.72 13.48 19.42
C LYS A 206 -13.90 12.92 20.58
N ASN A 207 -13.39 11.71 20.47
CA ASN A 207 -12.47 11.13 21.45
C ASN A 207 -11.04 11.58 21.12
N LYS A 208 -10.43 12.35 22.02
CA LYS A 208 -9.09 12.92 21.82
C LYS A 208 -8.03 11.86 21.44
N ARG A 209 -8.08 10.68 22.08
CA ARG A 209 -7.10 9.60 21.80
C ARG A 209 -7.27 9.03 20.41
N MET A 210 -8.51 8.79 19.99
CA MET A 210 -8.82 8.31 18.64
C MET A 210 -8.50 9.37 17.57
N ALA A 211 -8.81 10.64 17.83
CA ALA A 211 -8.46 11.73 16.92
C ALA A 211 -6.94 11.83 16.68
N ILE A 212 -6.16 11.79 17.77
CA ILE A 212 -4.69 11.77 17.69
C ILE A 212 -4.21 10.57 16.88
N PHE A 213 -4.73 9.38 17.16
CA PHE A 213 -4.38 8.15 16.43
C PHE A 213 -4.66 8.30 14.93
N PHE A 214 -5.84 8.75 14.53
CA PHE A 214 -6.22 8.91 13.13
C PHE A 214 -5.38 9.97 12.40
N ILE A 215 -5.06 11.08 13.08
CA ILE A 215 -4.17 12.12 12.51
C ILE A 215 -2.78 11.54 12.27
N PHE A 216 -2.19 10.83 13.24
CA PHE A 216 -0.89 10.19 13.03
C PHE A 216 -0.94 9.09 11.98
N SER A 217 -2.04 8.37 11.85
CA SER A 217 -2.24 7.38 10.77
C SER A 217 -2.18 8.04 9.39
N MET A 218 -2.80 9.21 9.23
CA MET A 218 -2.71 9.99 8.00
C MET A 218 -1.29 10.48 7.73
N LEU A 219 -0.62 11.03 8.73
CA LEU A 219 0.73 11.59 8.59
C LEU A 219 1.76 10.49 8.27
N LEU A 220 1.64 9.31 8.87
CA LEU A 220 2.50 8.16 8.57
C LEU A 220 2.15 7.49 7.23
N GLY A 221 0.88 7.53 6.82
CA GLY A 221 0.49 7.12 5.48
C GLY A 221 1.13 7.98 4.39
N ALA A 222 1.41 9.26 4.68
CA ALA A 222 2.11 10.14 3.76
C ALA A 222 3.58 9.72 3.54
N GLU A 223 4.27 9.19 4.56
CA GLU A 223 5.66 8.72 4.45
C GLU A 223 5.82 7.56 3.46
N LEU A 224 4.81 6.68 3.37
CA LEU A 224 4.82 5.57 2.43
C LEU A 224 4.85 6.06 0.97
N GLN A 225 4.16 7.15 0.67
CA GLN A 225 3.99 7.59 -0.71
C GLN A 225 5.27 8.12 -1.35
N ILE A 226 6.13 8.83 -0.61
CA ILE A 226 7.38 9.30 -1.20
C ILE A 226 8.25 8.15 -1.70
N THR A 227 8.33 7.05 -0.96
CA THR A 227 9.10 5.88 -1.40
C THR A 227 8.46 5.17 -2.59
N ASN A 228 7.13 5.07 -2.62
CA ASN A 228 6.41 4.47 -3.76
C ASN A 228 6.58 5.29 -5.05
N MET A 229 6.59 6.62 -4.94
CA MET A 229 6.70 7.52 -6.09
C MET A 229 8.13 7.69 -6.57
N PHE A 230 9.07 7.91 -5.65
CA PHE A 230 10.41 8.39 -5.96
C PHE A 230 11.54 7.46 -5.54
N GLY A 231 11.27 6.37 -4.83
CA GLY A 231 12.33 5.44 -4.41
C GLY A 231 13.05 4.78 -5.60
N ASN A 232 12.30 4.33 -6.59
CA ASN A 232 12.87 3.79 -7.83
C ASN A 232 13.53 4.88 -8.67
N THR A 233 12.91 6.07 -8.77
CA THR A 233 13.47 7.25 -9.47
C THR A 233 14.80 7.69 -8.88
N PHE A 234 14.92 7.67 -7.55
CA PHE A 234 16.17 7.98 -6.85
C PHE A 234 17.29 7.02 -7.24
N LEU A 235 17.03 5.72 -7.28
CA LEU A 235 18.05 4.74 -7.69
C LEU A 235 18.45 4.91 -9.14
N HIS A 236 17.52 5.20 -10.05
CA HIS A 236 17.84 5.53 -11.45
C HIS A 236 18.58 6.86 -11.63
N SER A 237 18.52 7.79 -10.67
CA SER A 237 19.19 9.09 -10.80
C SER A 237 20.71 8.98 -10.84
N PHE A 238 21.27 7.90 -10.32
CA PHE A 238 22.71 7.63 -10.38
C PHE A 238 23.22 7.24 -11.79
N ASP A 239 22.32 6.98 -12.75
CA ASP A 239 22.69 6.76 -14.17
C ASP A 239 23.40 7.95 -14.80
N LYS A 240 23.22 9.15 -14.26
CA LYS A 240 23.90 10.37 -14.70
C LYS A 240 25.40 10.38 -14.42
N ASP A 241 25.88 9.57 -13.49
CA ASP A 241 27.29 9.37 -13.21
C ASP A 241 27.79 8.14 -14.00
N PRO A 242 28.73 8.33 -14.97
CA PRO A 242 29.27 7.23 -15.78
C PRO A 242 29.87 6.09 -14.93
N MET A 243 30.32 6.37 -13.72
CA MET A 243 30.87 5.37 -12.81
C MET A 243 29.79 4.39 -12.30
N PHE A 244 28.54 4.85 -12.19
CA PHE A 244 27.44 4.08 -11.62
C PHE A 244 26.41 3.61 -12.63
N ALA A 245 26.38 4.17 -13.84
CA ALA A 245 25.39 3.88 -14.87
C ALA A 245 25.25 2.38 -15.18
N SER A 246 26.36 1.62 -15.16
CA SER A 246 26.35 0.17 -15.38
C SER A 246 26.14 -0.66 -14.11
N SER A 247 25.94 -0.04 -12.96
CA SER A 247 25.75 -0.77 -11.70
C SER A 247 24.41 -1.51 -11.66
N PHE A 248 24.40 -2.68 -11.01
CA PHE A 248 23.16 -3.47 -10.85
C PHE A 248 22.03 -2.69 -10.17
N ILE A 249 22.36 -1.82 -9.22
CA ILE A 249 21.40 -0.99 -8.48
C ILE A 249 20.66 -0.04 -9.40
N VAL A 250 21.37 0.57 -10.35
CA VAL A 250 20.80 1.53 -11.30
C VAL A 250 20.01 0.82 -12.37
N GLN A 251 20.56 -0.26 -12.93
CA GLN A 251 19.88 -0.99 -14.01
C GLN A 251 18.66 -1.78 -13.52
N HIS A 252 18.65 -2.22 -12.26
CA HIS A 252 17.63 -3.08 -11.67
C HIS A 252 17.08 -2.50 -10.36
N ALA A 253 16.72 -1.23 -10.38
CA ALA A 253 16.25 -0.50 -9.20
C ALA A 253 15.05 -1.19 -8.54
N SER A 254 14.12 -1.75 -9.32
CA SER A 254 12.95 -2.47 -8.78
C SER A 254 13.32 -3.77 -8.06
N ILE A 255 14.39 -4.46 -8.49
CA ILE A 255 14.86 -5.66 -7.77
C ILE A 255 15.37 -5.24 -6.39
N ILE A 256 16.14 -4.16 -6.31
CA ILE A 256 16.62 -3.61 -5.03
C ILE A 256 15.43 -3.17 -4.17
N MET A 257 14.48 -2.43 -4.74
CA MET A 257 13.26 -2.01 -4.02
C MET A 257 12.44 -3.19 -3.50
N SER A 258 12.44 -4.34 -4.18
CA SER A 258 11.70 -5.53 -3.76
C SER A 258 12.21 -6.14 -2.44
N ILE A 259 13.45 -5.83 -2.03
CA ILE A 259 13.98 -6.21 -0.71
C ILE A 259 13.06 -5.66 0.40
N SER A 260 12.43 -4.50 0.18
CA SER A 260 11.46 -3.92 1.12
C SER A 260 10.25 -4.85 1.34
N GLN A 261 9.69 -5.43 0.27
CA GLN A 261 8.54 -6.33 0.34
C GLN A 261 8.90 -7.68 0.98
N ILE A 262 10.11 -8.16 0.71
CA ILE A 262 10.63 -9.38 1.36
C ILE A 262 10.79 -9.13 2.87
N SER A 263 11.40 -8.00 3.21
CA SER A 263 11.61 -7.58 4.60
C SER A 263 10.28 -7.41 5.33
N GLU A 264 9.30 -6.74 4.72
CA GLU A 264 7.93 -6.58 5.24
C GLU A 264 7.33 -7.93 5.62
N THR A 265 7.38 -8.90 4.70
CA THR A 265 6.85 -10.26 4.94
C THR A 265 7.51 -10.94 6.14
N LEU A 266 8.82 -10.77 6.31
CA LEU A 266 9.57 -11.37 7.42
C LEU A 266 9.25 -10.67 8.76
N PHE A 267 9.18 -9.34 8.76
CA PHE A 267 8.92 -8.57 9.98
C PHE A 267 7.50 -8.72 10.51
N ILE A 268 6.49 -8.96 9.65
CA ILE A 268 5.12 -9.29 10.08
C ILE A 268 5.13 -10.46 11.08
N LEU A 269 5.95 -11.47 10.85
CA LEU A 269 6.05 -12.64 11.75
C LEU A 269 6.59 -12.29 13.14
N THR A 270 7.31 -11.19 13.27
CA THR A 270 7.90 -10.75 14.56
C THR A 270 6.96 -9.87 15.38
N ILE A 271 5.92 -9.31 14.77
CA ILE A 271 5.00 -8.35 15.41
C ILE A 271 4.36 -8.88 16.70
N PRO A 272 3.88 -10.15 16.77
CA PRO A 272 3.31 -10.67 18.01
C PRO A 272 4.32 -10.62 19.18
N PHE A 273 5.60 -10.91 18.93
CA PHE A 273 6.65 -10.80 19.93
C PHE A 273 6.82 -9.35 20.41
N PHE A 274 6.91 -8.40 19.48
CA PHE A 274 7.08 -6.99 19.83
C PHE A 274 5.87 -6.42 20.57
N LEU A 275 4.65 -6.75 20.13
CA LEU A 275 3.42 -6.31 20.78
C LEU A 275 3.28 -6.85 22.21
N SER A 276 3.60 -8.13 22.44
CA SER A 276 3.53 -8.73 23.78
C SER A 276 4.55 -8.15 24.74
N ARG A 277 5.77 -7.87 24.24
CA ARG A 277 6.88 -7.39 25.08
C ARG A 277 6.86 -5.88 25.32
N TYR A 278 6.60 -5.09 24.28
CA TYR A 278 6.74 -3.63 24.32
C TYR A 278 5.39 -2.88 24.32
N GLY A 279 4.32 -3.55 23.89
CA GLY A 279 2.98 -2.97 23.81
C GLY A 279 2.77 -2.06 22.60
N ILE A 280 1.50 -1.73 22.34
CA ILE A 280 1.04 -1.06 21.11
C ILE A 280 1.78 0.27 20.86
N LYS A 281 1.84 1.17 21.88
CA LYS A 281 2.47 2.48 21.72
C LYS A 281 3.94 2.37 21.30
N ASN A 282 4.71 1.49 21.97
CA ASN A 282 6.14 1.38 21.69
C ASN A 282 6.41 0.72 20.33
N VAL A 283 5.56 -0.22 19.91
CA VAL A 283 5.67 -0.83 18.57
C VAL A 283 5.36 0.22 17.49
N MET A 284 4.36 1.07 17.68
CA MET A 284 4.12 2.22 16.80
C MET A 284 5.31 3.18 16.78
N MET A 285 5.95 3.44 17.92
CA MET A 285 7.17 4.27 17.98
C MET A 285 8.33 3.66 17.21
N ILE A 286 8.53 2.34 17.31
CA ILE A 286 9.55 1.63 16.53
C ILE A 286 9.32 1.85 15.03
N SER A 287 8.06 1.81 14.57
CA SER A 287 7.71 2.11 13.19
C SER A 287 8.14 3.53 12.77
N ILE A 288 7.84 4.54 13.59
CA ILE A 288 8.22 5.94 13.28
C ILE A 288 9.74 6.10 13.25
N VAL A 289 10.45 5.48 14.19
CA VAL A 289 11.92 5.47 14.19
C VAL A 289 12.49 4.76 12.95
N ALA A 290 11.83 3.68 12.50
CA ALA A 290 12.21 2.99 11.30
C ALA A 290 12.05 3.87 10.04
N TRP A 291 11.05 4.75 9.96
CA TRP A 291 10.93 5.75 8.89
C TRP A 291 12.07 6.76 8.92
N ILE A 292 12.45 7.26 10.11
CA ILE A 292 13.62 8.15 10.26
C ILE A 292 14.87 7.48 9.68
N LEU A 293 15.13 6.23 10.09
CA LEU A 293 16.29 5.47 9.64
C LEU A 293 16.23 5.21 8.13
N ARG A 294 15.06 4.84 7.59
CA ARG A 294 14.88 4.59 6.17
C ARG A 294 15.30 5.80 5.32
N PHE A 295 14.77 6.97 5.64
CA PHE A 295 15.08 8.18 4.88
C PHE A 295 16.53 8.67 5.11
N ALA A 296 17.05 8.56 6.32
CA ALA A 296 18.45 8.89 6.60
C ALA A 296 19.43 7.98 5.83
N LEU A 297 19.13 6.67 5.78
CA LEU A 297 19.92 5.70 5.02
C LEU A 297 19.86 5.97 3.50
N PHE A 298 18.70 6.39 2.98
CA PHE A 298 18.58 6.83 1.59
C PHE A 298 19.38 8.12 1.32
N ALA A 299 19.38 9.07 2.24
CA ALA A 299 20.10 10.34 2.09
C ALA A 299 21.60 10.16 1.90
N TYR A 300 22.19 9.12 2.48
CA TYR A 300 23.62 8.83 2.43
C TYR A 300 23.95 7.57 1.62
N GLY A 301 22.95 6.89 1.05
CA GLY A 301 23.12 5.71 0.22
C GLY A 301 23.44 6.08 -1.22
N ASP A 302 24.40 5.38 -1.82
CA ASP A 302 24.82 5.51 -3.22
C ASP A 302 25.26 4.13 -3.76
N PRO A 303 25.58 3.98 -5.06
CA PRO A 303 26.05 2.71 -5.62
C PRO A 303 27.52 2.36 -5.30
N THR A 304 28.22 3.07 -4.41
CA THR A 304 29.51 2.63 -3.87
C THR A 304 29.32 1.37 -2.99
N PRO A 305 30.37 0.59 -2.71
CA PRO A 305 30.23 -0.58 -1.85
C PRO A 305 29.62 -0.28 -0.46
N PHE A 306 30.03 0.84 0.15
CA PHE A 306 29.48 1.26 1.45
C PHE A 306 28.06 1.83 1.31
N GLY A 307 27.83 2.69 0.32
CA GLY A 307 26.51 3.27 0.06
C GLY A 307 25.47 2.22 -0.31
N THR A 308 25.86 1.15 -1.04
CA THR A 308 25.01 0.00 -1.31
C THR A 308 24.51 -0.68 -0.03
N VAL A 309 25.39 -0.82 0.98
CA VAL A 309 24.97 -1.36 2.28
C VAL A 309 23.89 -0.48 2.92
N LEU A 310 24.05 0.85 2.86
CA LEU A 310 23.07 1.79 3.39
C LEU A 310 21.72 1.69 2.63
N LEU A 311 21.76 1.58 1.31
CA LEU A 311 20.55 1.38 0.49
C LEU A 311 19.83 0.08 0.87
N VAL A 312 20.55 -1.03 0.97
CA VAL A 312 19.97 -2.33 1.36
C VAL A 312 19.42 -2.29 2.78
N LEU A 313 20.14 -1.67 3.72
CA LEU A 313 19.64 -1.49 5.09
C LEU A 313 18.37 -0.65 5.13
N SER A 314 18.28 0.41 4.30
CA SER A 314 17.04 1.19 4.15
C SER A 314 15.86 0.31 3.71
N MET A 315 16.09 -0.60 2.74
CA MET A 315 15.04 -1.53 2.29
C MET A 315 14.65 -2.52 3.41
N ILE A 316 15.61 -3.01 4.19
CA ILE A 316 15.33 -3.94 5.30
C ILE A 316 14.55 -3.23 6.41
N VAL A 317 14.93 -2.02 6.78
CA VAL A 317 14.24 -1.24 7.83
C VAL A 317 12.78 -0.94 7.47
N TYR A 318 12.45 -0.87 6.20
CA TYR A 318 11.06 -0.70 5.73
C TYR A 318 10.09 -1.75 6.29
N GLY A 319 10.54 -2.99 6.49
CA GLY A 319 9.69 -4.04 7.06
C GLY A 319 9.14 -3.70 8.45
N CYS A 320 9.90 -2.92 9.26
CA CYS A 320 9.39 -2.38 10.52
C CYS A 320 8.60 -1.09 10.32
N ALA A 321 8.93 -0.29 9.31
CA ALA A 321 8.42 1.06 9.15
C ALA A 321 6.91 1.08 8.88
N PHE A 322 6.41 0.23 8.01
CA PHE A 322 5.00 0.25 7.62
C PHE A 322 4.13 -0.64 8.52
N ASP A 323 4.46 -1.93 8.62
CA ASP A 323 3.56 -2.90 9.24
C ASP A 323 3.48 -2.81 10.76
N PHE A 324 4.56 -2.37 11.42
CA PHE A 324 4.51 -2.21 12.87
C PHE A 324 3.47 -1.17 13.29
N PHE A 325 3.32 -0.09 12.52
CA PHE A 325 2.25 0.87 12.77
C PHE A 325 0.88 0.33 12.34
N ASN A 326 0.78 -0.25 11.16
CA ASN A 326 -0.48 -0.71 10.57
C ASN A 326 -1.15 -1.80 11.42
N ILE A 327 -0.39 -2.83 11.80
CA ILE A 327 -0.93 -3.94 12.59
C ILE A 327 -1.18 -3.51 14.03
N SER A 328 -0.25 -2.74 14.63
CA SER A 328 -0.48 -2.18 15.98
C SER A 328 -1.66 -1.25 16.03
N GLY A 329 -1.89 -0.46 14.98
CA GLY A 329 -3.03 0.43 14.82
C GLY A 329 -4.34 -0.34 14.71
N SER A 330 -4.37 -1.40 13.93
CA SER A 330 -5.53 -2.28 13.85
C SER A 330 -5.86 -2.91 15.20
N VAL A 331 -4.85 -3.41 15.92
CA VAL A 331 -5.02 -3.96 17.29
C VAL A 331 -5.47 -2.88 18.28
N PHE A 332 -4.98 -1.65 18.14
CA PHE A 332 -5.41 -0.53 18.97
C PHE A 332 -6.90 -0.23 18.75
N VAL A 333 -7.35 -0.11 17.51
CA VAL A 333 -8.76 0.10 17.16
C VAL A 333 -9.62 -1.03 17.70
N GLU A 334 -9.18 -2.29 17.57
CA GLU A 334 -9.88 -3.47 18.06
C GLU A 334 -10.15 -3.41 19.57
N LYS A 335 -9.18 -2.87 20.35
CA LYS A 335 -9.26 -2.78 21.81
C LYS A 335 -10.02 -1.54 22.32
N GLU A 336 -9.95 -0.42 21.61
CA GLU A 336 -10.49 0.87 22.07
C GLU A 336 -11.94 1.10 21.64
N VAL A 337 -12.39 0.41 20.59
CA VAL A 337 -13.69 0.67 19.97
C VAL A 337 -14.69 -0.44 20.28
N SER A 338 -15.94 -0.05 20.56
CA SER A 338 -17.02 -1.01 20.81
C SER A 338 -17.27 -1.92 19.60
N PRO A 339 -17.68 -3.18 19.79
CA PRO A 339 -17.94 -4.12 18.69
C PRO A 339 -18.92 -3.59 17.63
N ALA A 340 -19.86 -2.73 18.02
CA ALA A 340 -20.90 -2.20 17.13
C ALA A 340 -20.37 -1.31 15.99
N ILE A 341 -19.27 -0.57 16.20
CA ILE A 341 -18.71 0.34 15.21
C ILE A 341 -17.25 0.00 14.83
N ARG A 342 -16.78 -1.17 15.25
CA ARG A 342 -15.39 -1.59 15.06
C ARG A 342 -14.99 -1.70 13.60
N ALA A 343 -15.85 -2.29 12.77
CA ALA A 343 -15.58 -2.39 11.33
C ALA A 343 -15.47 -1.00 10.66
N SER A 344 -16.36 -0.07 11.02
CA SER A 344 -16.31 1.31 10.53
C SER A 344 -15.05 2.04 11.02
N ALA A 345 -14.60 1.78 12.25
CA ALA A 345 -13.37 2.35 12.80
C ALA A 345 -12.11 1.81 12.10
N GLN A 346 -12.07 0.52 11.76
CA GLN A 346 -11.00 -0.07 10.93
C GLN A 346 -11.02 0.54 9.51
N GLY A 347 -12.19 0.71 8.91
CA GLY A 347 -12.34 1.40 7.64
C GLY A 347 -11.83 2.85 7.69
N MET A 348 -12.14 3.59 8.77
CA MET A 348 -11.63 4.94 9.00
C MET A 348 -10.10 4.95 9.15
N PHE A 349 -9.52 4.00 9.86
CA PHE A 349 -8.07 3.86 9.97
C PHE A 349 -7.40 3.67 8.59
N LEU A 350 -7.93 2.78 7.76
CA LEU A 350 -7.44 2.56 6.39
C LEU A 350 -7.65 3.80 5.50
N MET A 351 -8.79 4.49 5.65
CA MET A 351 -9.08 5.74 4.94
C MET A 351 -8.07 6.84 5.31
N MET A 352 -7.73 6.97 6.59
CA MET A 352 -6.73 7.94 7.05
C MET A 352 -5.35 7.60 6.53
N THR A 353 -4.92 6.33 6.58
CA THR A 353 -3.59 5.89 6.16
C THR A 353 -3.45 5.89 4.63
N ASN A 354 -4.30 5.12 3.94
CA ASN A 354 -4.16 4.86 2.51
C ASN A 354 -4.95 5.84 1.62
N GLY A 355 -5.91 6.56 2.19
CA GLY A 355 -6.67 7.60 1.50
C GLY A 355 -6.05 8.98 1.70
N PHE A 356 -6.36 9.63 2.82
CA PHE A 356 -5.87 10.98 3.11
C PHE A 356 -4.35 11.06 3.24
N GLY A 357 -3.71 10.03 3.82
CA GLY A 357 -2.25 9.93 3.89
C GLY A 357 -1.61 9.88 2.49
N CYS A 358 -2.19 9.09 1.59
CA CYS A 358 -1.72 8.99 0.21
C CYS A 358 -1.88 10.33 -0.54
N ILE A 359 -3.02 11.03 -0.37
CA ILE A 359 -3.24 12.36 -0.97
C ILE A 359 -2.20 13.36 -0.46
N LEU A 360 -2.07 13.45 0.86
CA LEU A 360 -1.12 14.36 1.51
C LEU A 360 0.32 14.06 1.08
N GLY A 361 0.70 12.78 1.14
CA GLY A 361 2.03 12.33 0.76
C GLY A 361 2.34 12.59 -0.71
N GLY A 362 1.39 12.34 -1.60
CA GLY A 362 1.53 12.64 -3.02
C GLY A 362 1.78 14.12 -3.28
N ILE A 363 0.93 14.99 -2.74
CA ILE A 363 1.05 16.44 -2.95
C ILE A 363 2.34 16.99 -2.32
N VAL A 364 2.61 16.66 -1.07
CA VAL A 364 3.77 17.22 -0.35
C VAL A 364 5.07 16.69 -0.94
N SER A 365 5.18 15.39 -1.16
CA SER A 365 6.41 14.80 -1.71
C SER A 365 6.68 15.28 -3.13
N GLY A 366 5.63 15.40 -3.96
CA GLY A 366 5.78 15.93 -5.31
C GLY A 366 6.33 17.36 -5.32
N LYS A 367 5.77 18.23 -4.48
CA LYS A 367 6.25 19.63 -4.35
C LYS A 367 7.67 19.71 -3.81
N VAL A 368 8.02 18.90 -2.80
CA VAL A 368 9.39 18.88 -2.27
C VAL A 368 10.37 18.46 -3.34
N VAL A 369 10.10 17.39 -4.09
CA VAL A 369 10.97 16.95 -5.18
C VAL A 369 11.08 18.02 -6.26
N GLU A 370 9.98 18.68 -6.65
CA GLU A 370 10.01 19.78 -7.61
C GLU A 370 10.89 20.94 -7.15
N MET A 371 10.75 21.39 -5.89
CA MET A 371 11.53 22.50 -5.32
C MET A 371 13.03 22.22 -5.32
N TYR A 372 13.44 20.97 -5.14
CA TYR A 372 14.85 20.55 -5.11
C TYR A 372 15.32 19.92 -6.43
N THR A 373 14.58 20.14 -7.53
CA THR A 373 14.96 19.72 -8.89
C THR A 373 15.29 20.94 -9.73
N GLN A 374 16.55 21.06 -10.17
CA GLN A 374 17.00 22.13 -11.06
C GLN A 374 17.64 21.52 -12.31
N ASN A 375 17.24 21.98 -13.48
CA ASN A 375 17.75 21.49 -14.76
C ASN A 375 17.67 19.95 -14.91
N GLY A 376 16.63 19.34 -14.36
CA GLY A 376 16.43 17.89 -14.38
C GLY A 376 17.35 17.10 -13.44
N ILE A 377 18.05 17.78 -12.53
CA ILE A 377 18.88 17.15 -11.47
C ILE A 377 18.19 17.42 -10.13
N THR A 378 17.90 16.38 -9.38
CA THR A 378 17.28 16.46 -8.06
C THR A 378 18.37 16.30 -6.99
N GLU A 379 18.33 17.17 -5.99
CA GLU A 379 19.16 17.07 -4.79
C GLU A 379 18.58 16.02 -3.83
N TRP A 380 18.71 14.74 -4.18
CA TRP A 380 18.07 13.65 -3.46
C TRP A 380 18.46 13.58 -1.99
N GLN A 381 19.71 13.88 -1.65
CA GLN A 381 20.15 13.89 -0.25
C GLN A 381 19.31 14.85 0.58
N THR A 382 19.12 16.07 0.09
CA THR A 382 18.32 17.10 0.76
C THR A 382 16.85 16.65 0.86
N VAL A 383 16.29 16.10 -0.22
CA VAL A 383 14.91 15.57 -0.23
C VAL A 383 14.73 14.51 0.86
N TRP A 384 15.59 13.50 0.93
CA TRP A 384 15.50 12.45 1.92
C TRP A 384 15.72 12.94 3.35
N LEU A 385 16.62 13.91 3.56
CA LEU A 385 16.82 14.53 4.89
C LEU A 385 15.62 15.35 5.36
N ILE A 386 14.89 16.01 4.45
CA ILE A 386 13.62 16.69 4.79
C ILE A 386 12.61 15.69 5.30
N PHE A 387 12.45 14.53 4.65
CA PHE A 387 11.52 13.50 5.11
C PHE A 387 11.99 12.79 6.38
N ALA A 388 13.30 12.60 6.56
CA ALA A 388 13.85 12.14 7.83
C ALA A 388 13.53 13.13 8.96
N GLY A 389 13.70 14.43 8.72
CA GLY A 389 13.33 15.50 9.66
C GLY A 389 11.84 15.53 9.98
N TYR A 390 10.99 15.35 8.95
CA TYR A 390 9.55 15.20 9.13
C TYR A 390 9.22 14.04 10.07
N SER A 391 9.81 12.86 9.84
CA SER A 391 9.61 11.67 10.69
C SER A 391 10.12 11.88 12.11
N VAL A 392 11.23 12.65 12.31
CA VAL A 392 11.72 13.03 13.64
C VAL A 392 10.69 13.89 14.37
N VAL A 393 10.11 14.89 13.72
CA VAL A 393 9.06 15.72 14.29
C VAL A 393 7.84 14.87 14.67
N LEU A 394 7.44 13.94 13.80
CA LEU A 394 6.35 13.01 14.11
C LEU A 394 6.66 12.12 15.31
N ALA A 395 7.89 11.63 15.44
CA ALA A 395 8.30 10.81 16.59
C ALA A 395 8.13 11.56 17.94
N PHE A 396 8.63 12.80 18.00
CA PHE A 396 8.47 13.63 19.20
C PHE A 396 7.03 13.99 19.47
N ALA A 397 6.27 14.38 18.45
CA ALA A 397 4.86 14.71 18.58
C ALA A 397 4.03 13.49 19.04
N PHE A 398 4.25 12.32 18.45
CA PHE A 398 3.57 11.09 18.85
C PHE A 398 3.91 10.69 20.29
N MET A 399 5.18 10.77 20.67
CA MET A 399 5.62 10.46 22.04
C MET A 399 4.91 11.36 23.07
N ALA A 400 4.77 12.65 22.77
CA ALA A 400 4.17 13.64 23.67
C ALA A 400 2.63 13.53 23.71
N MET A 401 1.99 13.33 22.55
CA MET A 401 0.53 13.42 22.40
C MET A 401 -0.18 12.08 22.59
N PHE A 402 0.38 10.98 22.10
CA PHE A 402 -0.26 9.66 22.14
C PHE A 402 0.06 8.96 23.46
N LYS A 403 -0.89 9.02 24.41
CA LYS A 403 -0.77 8.39 25.72
C LYS A 403 -1.53 7.08 25.76
N TYR A 404 -0.82 5.96 25.77
CA TYR A 404 -1.38 4.62 25.87
C TYR A 404 -0.54 3.76 26.82
N LYS A 405 -1.16 3.22 27.88
CA LYS A 405 -0.48 2.35 28.85
C LYS A 405 -0.51 0.91 28.37
N HIS A 406 0.63 0.26 28.37
CA HIS A 406 0.72 -1.17 28.11
C HIS A 406 0.18 -1.95 29.31
N VAL A 407 -0.90 -2.69 29.11
CA VAL A 407 -1.38 -3.70 30.05
C VAL A 407 -0.78 -5.03 29.60
N ARG A 408 0.19 -5.54 30.35
CA ARG A 408 0.71 -6.91 30.10
C ARG A 408 -0.43 -7.88 30.38
N VAL A 409 -0.84 -8.65 29.37
CA VAL A 409 -1.66 -9.84 29.60
C VAL A 409 -0.72 -10.90 30.18
N PRO A 410 -0.97 -11.45 31.36
CA PRO A 410 -0.18 -12.54 31.89
C PRO A 410 -0.24 -13.72 30.91
N THR A 411 0.90 -14.18 30.42
CA THR A 411 1.02 -15.46 29.71
C THR A 411 0.81 -16.57 30.73
N GLY A 412 -0.43 -17.02 30.86
CA GLY A 412 -0.75 -18.14 31.76
C GLY A 412 -2.17 -18.02 32.30
N THR A 413 -3.12 -18.51 31.54
CA THR A 413 -4.28 -19.35 31.94
C THR A 413 -5.31 -19.38 30.81
N GLN A 414 -5.04 -20.17 29.80
CA GLN A 414 -6.15 -20.83 29.13
C GLN A 414 -6.56 -21.99 30.05
N THR A 415 -7.43 -21.73 30.99
CA THR A 415 -8.28 -22.79 31.55
C THR A 415 -9.32 -23.09 30.48
N VAL A 416 -9.05 -24.18 29.77
CA VAL A 416 -10.07 -24.89 29.01
C VAL A 416 -11.15 -25.31 30.00
N SER A 417 -12.26 -24.60 30.05
CA SER A 417 -13.49 -25.10 30.62
C SER A 417 -14.19 -25.92 29.54
N HIS A 418 -14.28 -27.21 29.84
CA HIS A 418 -15.05 -28.20 29.09
C HIS A 418 -16.54 -27.84 29.01
#